data_b0c1e8c9f73f1b41b20e0492344f897f
#
_entry.id   b0c1e8c9f73f1b41b20e0492344f897f
#
_cell.length_a   1.000
_cell.length_b   1.000
_cell.length_c   1.000
_cell.angle_alpha   90.00
_cell.angle_beta   90.00
_cell.angle_gamma   90.00
#
_symmetry.space_group_name_H-M   'P 1'
#
loop_
_entity.id
_entity.type
_entity.pdbx_description
1 polymer ?
#
loop_
_entity_poly.entity_id
_entity_poly.type
_entity_poly.pdbx_seq_one_letter_code
_entity_poly.pdbx_strand_id
1 'polypeptide(L)'
;MVESQEELIKKESEFSAKNYNPLPVVLSKGKGVWLWDTDGNKYLDMMSAYSAVSHGHAHPELVKVLHRQSELLGITSRAFYTNTLGPFLQKLINISSLEVALPMNTGAEAVETA
;
A
#
# COMPACT_ATOMS: atom_id res chain seq x y z
N MET A 1 11.47 24.74 -4.90
CA MET A 1 12.70 24.20 -4.25
C MET A 1 12.32 22.83 -3.69
N VAL A 2 13.19 21.84 -3.86
CA VAL A 2 12.98 20.52 -3.25
C VAL A 2 13.40 20.63 -1.78
N GLU A 3 12.55 20.23 -0.86
CA GLU A 3 12.84 20.26 0.59
C GLU A 3 13.92 19.24 0.93
N SER A 4 14.80 19.59 1.88
CA SER A 4 15.83 18.67 2.39
C SER A 4 15.21 17.56 3.26
N GLN A 5 15.93 16.44 3.47
CA GLN A 5 15.50 15.38 4.39
C GLN A 5 15.24 15.93 5.80
N GLU A 6 16.11 16.80 6.29
CA GLU A 6 15.97 17.40 7.63
C GLU A 6 14.68 18.23 7.76
N GLU A 7 14.33 19.02 6.73
CA GLU A 7 13.10 19.82 6.70
C GLU A 7 11.85 18.92 6.70
N LEU A 8 11.87 17.82 5.92
CA LEU A 8 10.77 16.85 5.85
C LEU A 8 10.58 16.12 7.19
N ILE A 9 11.67 15.64 7.81
CA ILE A 9 11.65 14.98 9.12
C ILE A 9 11.13 15.95 10.20
N LYS A 10 11.60 17.19 10.19
CA LYS A 10 11.14 18.22 11.12
C LYS A 10 9.64 18.45 11.00
N LYS A 11 9.14 18.64 9.80
CA LYS A 11 7.69 18.81 9.54
C LYS A 11 6.87 17.63 10.05
N GLU A 12 7.26 16.42 9.72
CA GLU A 12 6.55 15.23 10.19
C GLU A 12 6.56 15.15 11.73
N SER A 13 7.70 15.37 12.37
CA SER A 13 7.80 15.35 13.84
C SER A 13 7.03 16.47 14.54
N GLU A 14 6.79 17.61 13.87
CA GLU A 14 6.02 18.74 14.38
C GLU A 14 4.50 18.50 14.30
N PHE A 15 4.03 17.91 13.19
CA PHE A 15 2.60 17.79 12.90
C PHE A 15 2.01 16.40 13.10
N SER A 16 2.82 15.36 13.30
CA SER A 16 2.31 14.00 13.57
C SER A 16 2.15 13.72 15.07
N ALA A 17 1.27 12.78 15.39
CA ALA A 17 1.22 12.18 16.72
C ALA A 17 2.51 11.40 16.99
N LYS A 18 3.12 11.57 18.17
CA LYS A 18 4.38 10.90 18.55
C LYS A 18 4.16 9.44 18.96
N ASN A 19 3.50 8.67 18.12
CA ASN A 19 3.17 7.27 18.34
C ASN A 19 4.22 6.30 17.75
N TYR A 20 5.20 6.80 17.01
CA TYR A 20 6.27 6.03 16.39
C TYR A 20 7.59 6.80 16.43
N ASN A 21 8.72 6.09 16.31
CA ASN A 21 10.05 6.68 16.19
C ASN A 21 10.72 6.18 14.90
N PRO A 22 10.46 6.79 13.75
CA PRO A 22 11.02 6.37 12.48
C PRO A 22 12.54 6.52 12.42
N LEU A 23 13.17 5.73 11.56
CA LEU A 23 14.57 5.97 11.19
C LEU A 23 14.70 7.31 10.44
N PRO A 24 15.81 8.05 10.63
CA PRO A 24 16.00 9.37 10.04
C PRO A 24 16.37 9.29 8.54
N VAL A 25 15.51 8.66 7.75
CA VAL A 25 15.65 8.48 6.30
C VAL A 25 14.32 8.78 5.62
N VAL A 26 14.33 9.68 4.65
CA VAL A 26 13.13 10.06 3.90
C VAL A 26 13.12 9.32 2.56
N LEU A 27 12.41 8.20 2.52
CA LEU A 27 12.27 7.39 1.31
C LEU A 27 11.32 8.07 0.32
N SER A 28 11.74 8.16 -0.95
CA SER A 28 10.99 8.84 -2.01
C SER A 28 10.69 7.98 -3.22
N LYS A 29 11.41 6.86 -3.40
CA LYS A 29 11.28 6.00 -4.57
C LYS A 29 11.49 4.54 -4.20
N GLY A 30 10.71 3.65 -4.84
CA GLY A 30 10.88 2.20 -4.74
C GLY A 30 10.79 1.52 -6.11
N LYS A 31 11.63 0.49 -6.32
CA LYS A 31 11.55 -0.37 -7.51
C LYS A 31 12.07 -1.79 -7.19
N GLY A 32 11.21 -2.78 -7.32
CA GLY A 32 11.54 -4.15 -6.93
C GLY A 32 11.92 -4.22 -5.46
N VAL A 33 13.11 -4.69 -5.14
CA VAL A 33 13.65 -4.79 -3.76
C VAL A 33 14.43 -3.55 -3.32
N TRP A 34 14.48 -2.50 -4.15
CA TRP A 34 15.30 -1.33 -3.90
C TRP A 34 14.46 -0.11 -3.53
N LEU A 35 14.95 0.65 -2.56
CA LEU A 35 14.45 1.95 -2.14
C LEU A 35 15.50 3.03 -2.36
N TRP A 36 15.06 4.27 -2.52
CA TRP A 36 15.92 5.46 -2.56
C TRP A 36 15.33 6.53 -1.68
N ASP A 37 16.20 7.24 -0.98
CA ASP A 37 15.82 8.44 -0.25
C ASP A 37 15.79 9.69 -1.16
N THR A 38 15.47 10.83 -0.57
CA THR A 38 15.42 12.12 -1.29
C THR A 38 16.79 12.60 -1.73
N ASP A 39 17.89 12.13 -1.14
CA ASP A 39 19.26 12.47 -1.51
C ASP A 39 19.83 11.51 -2.56
N GLY A 40 19.07 10.48 -2.96
CA GLY A 40 19.43 9.49 -3.96
C GLY A 40 20.24 8.31 -3.44
N ASN A 41 20.41 8.15 -2.12
CA ASN A 41 21.02 6.97 -1.56
C ASN A 41 20.13 5.75 -1.76
N LYS A 42 20.75 4.61 -2.06
CA LYS A 42 20.07 3.37 -2.41
C LYS A 42 20.12 2.37 -1.26
N TYR A 43 18.98 1.78 -0.94
CA TYR A 43 18.81 0.80 0.13
C TYR A 43 18.19 -0.49 -0.39
N LEU A 44 18.63 -1.63 0.15
CA LEU A 44 17.94 -2.91 -0.02
C LEU A 44 16.82 -2.99 1.01
N ASP A 45 15.57 -3.13 0.54
CA ASP A 45 14.42 -3.28 1.42
C ASP A 45 14.32 -4.71 1.98
N MET A 46 14.84 -4.91 3.18
CA MET A 46 14.75 -6.18 3.92
C MET A 46 13.49 -6.26 4.80
N MET A 47 12.70 -5.18 4.88
CA MET A 47 11.51 -5.12 5.72
C MET A 47 10.21 -5.37 4.93
N SER A 48 10.15 -4.94 3.66
CA SER A 48 9.01 -5.09 2.74
C SER A 48 7.67 -4.65 3.36
N ALA A 49 7.67 -3.55 4.16
CA ALA A 49 6.52 -3.08 4.92
C ALA A 49 5.78 -4.22 5.66
N TYR A 50 6.54 -5.03 6.39
CA TYR A 50 6.04 -6.22 7.11
C TYR A 50 5.31 -7.22 6.19
N SER A 51 5.89 -7.50 5.03
CA SER A 51 5.38 -8.38 3.96
C SER A 51 4.23 -7.79 3.10
N ALA A 52 3.81 -6.56 3.32
CA ALA A 52 2.79 -5.91 2.48
C ALA A 52 3.29 -5.69 1.04
N VAL A 53 4.61 -5.52 0.85
CA VAL A 53 5.25 -5.32 -0.46
C VAL A 53 5.91 -6.60 -0.98
N SER A 54 5.23 -7.74 -0.83
CA SER A 54 5.76 -9.06 -1.24
C SER A 54 6.03 -9.19 -2.75
N HIS A 55 5.39 -8.38 -3.58
CA HIS A 55 5.62 -8.33 -5.04
C HIS A 55 6.74 -7.35 -5.45
N GLY A 56 7.37 -6.68 -4.48
CA GLY A 56 8.31 -5.60 -4.71
C GLY A 56 7.64 -4.26 -5.01
N HIS A 57 8.41 -3.20 -4.84
CA HIS A 57 7.96 -1.82 -5.08
C HIS A 57 7.69 -1.57 -6.56
N ALA A 58 6.62 -0.82 -6.85
CA ALA A 58 6.23 -0.40 -8.19
C ALA A 58 6.20 -1.57 -9.19
N HIS A 59 5.61 -2.71 -8.80
CA HIS A 59 5.48 -3.87 -9.70
C HIS A 59 4.72 -3.47 -10.97
N PRO A 60 5.27 -3.66 -12.18
CA PRO A 60 4.74 -3.06 -13.39
C PRO A 60 3.30 -3.48 -13.72
N GLU A 61 2.95 -4.75 -13.49
CA GLU A 61 1.57 -5.22 -13.73
C GLU A 61 0.58 -4.64 -12.72
N LEU A 62 0.96 -4.47 -11.46
CA LEU A 62 0.09 -3.85 -10.45
C LEU A 62 -0.13 -2.36 -10.74
N VAL A 63 0.93 -1.64 -11.11
CA VAL A 63 0.84 -0.23 -11.52
C VAL A 63 -0.06 -0.07 -12.74
N LYS A 64 0.09 -0.93 -13.75
CA LYS A 64 -0.74 -0.92 -14.96
C LYS A 64 -2.23 -1.18 -14.65
N VAL A 65 -2.53 -2.14 -13.77
CA VAL A 65 -3.92 -2.42 -13.36
C VAL A 65 -4.51 -1.24 -12.59
N LEU A 66 -3.75 -0.67 -11.64
CA LEU A 66 -4.18 0.49 -10.86
C LEU A 66 -4.48 1.68 -11.76
N HIS A 67 -3.57 2.01 -12.68
CA HIS A 67 -3.74 3.11 -13.64
C HIS A 67 -5.01 2.92 -14.49
N ARG A 68 -5.16 1.76 -15.11
CA ARG A 68 -6.35 1.46 -15.91
C ARG A 68 -7.65 1.54 -15.11
N GLN A 69 -7.68 0.98 -13.90
CA GLN A 69 -8.90 0.95 -13.08
C GLN A 69 -9.26 2.34 -12.56
N SER A 70 -8.29 3.18 -12.22
CA SER A 70 -8.55 4.55 -11.77
C SER A 70 -9.18 5.45 -12.83
N GLU A 71 -8.91 5.19 -14.12
CA GLU A 71 -9.55 5.89 -15.25
C GLU A 71 -11.00 5.43 -15.50
N LEU A 72 -11.39 4.26 -15.03
CA LEU A 72 -12.74 3.71 -15.23
C LEU A 72 -13.67 4.01 -14.04
N LEU A 73 -13.32 3.48 -12.87
CA LEU A 73 -14.12 3.63 -11.66
C LEU A 73 -13.22 3.41 -10.44
N GLY A 74 -12.91 4.49 -9.72
CA GLY A 74 -12.10 4.43 -8.51
C GLY A 74 -12.85 3.86 -7.31
N ILE A 75 -14.04 4.39 -7.04
CA ILE A 75 -14.86 3.97 -5.90
C ILE A 75 -16.35 4.18 -6.19
N THR A 76 -17.20 3.35 -5.61
CA THR A 76 -18.64 3.54 -5.55
C THR A 76 -19.21 3.05 -4.22
N SER A 77 -20.43 3.49 -3.88
CA SER A 77 -21.14 2.98 -2.71
C SER A 77 -21.37 1.47 -2.80
N ARG A 78 -21.29 0.80 -1.66
CA ARG A 78 -21.61 -0.64 -1.53
C ARG A 78 -23.08 -0.95 -1.81
N ALA A 79 -23.93 0.08 -1.95
CA ALA A 79 -25.31 -0.05 -2.43
C ALA A 79 -25.40 -0.53 -3.90
N PHE A 80 -24.29 -0.48 -4.65
CA PHE A 80 -24.24 -0.91 -6.05
C PHE A 80 -23.30 -2.09 -6.22
N TYR A 81 -23.60 -2.93 -7.19
CA TYR A 81 -22.67 -3.96 -7.68
C TYR A 81 -21.61 -3.33 -8.59
N THR A 82 -20.42 -3.96 -8.63
CA THR A 82 -19.37 -3.61 -9.57
C THR A 82 -18.93 -4.85 -10.35
N ASN A 83 -18.42 -4.62 -11.55
CA ASN A 83 -17.90 -5.68 -12.39
C ASN A 83 -16.55 -6.27 -11.90
N THR A 84 -15.95 -5.70 -10.86
CA THR A 84 -14.66 -6.13 -10.32
C THR A 84 -14.80 -6.95 -9.03
N LEU A 85 -15.75 -6.61 -8.16
CA LEU A 85 -15.86 -7.24 -6.84
C LEU A 85 -16.27 -8.72 -6.92
N GLY A 86 -17.26 -9.06 -7.71
CA GLY A 86 -17.71 -10.45 -7.86
C GLY A 86 -16.60 -11.40 -8.34
N PRO A 87 -15.91 -11.10 -9.45
CA PRO A 87 -14.76 -11.89 -9.92
C PRO A 87 -13.62 -11.96 -8.91
N PHE A 88 -13.36 -10.89 -8.15
CA PHE A 88 -12.36 -10.90 -7.08
C PHE A 88 -12.73 -11.89 -5.96
N LEU A 89 -13.96 -11.81 -5.46
CA LEU A 89 -14.46 -12.70 -4.40
C LEU A 89 -14.41 -14.16 -4.84
N GLN A 90 -14.88 -14.47 -6.06
CA GLN A 90 -14.81 -15.82 -6.62
C GLN A 90 -13.37 -16.35 -6.64
N LYS A 91 -12.42 -15.55 -7.09
CA LYS A 91 -11.01 -15.95 -7.12
C LYS A 91 -10.45 -16.17 -5.72
N LEU A 92 -10.82 -15.32 -4.76
CA LEU A 92 -10.40 -15.43 -3.36
C LEU A 92 -10.92 -16.74 -2.72
N ILE A 93 -12.19 -17.06 -2.93
CA ILE A 93 -12.81 -18.32 -2.46
C ILE A 93 -12.11 -19.53 -3.07
N ASN A 94 -11.85 -19.52 -4.37
CA ASN A 94 -11.15 -20.62 -5.04
C ASN A 94 -9.74 -20.87 -4.50
N ILE A 95 -9.06 -19.84 -3.98
CA ILE A 95 -7.71 -19.96 -3.40
C ILE A 95 -7.77 -20.38 -1.93
N SER A 96 -8.72 -19.85 -1.17
CA SER A 96 -8.82 -20.06 0.28
C SER A 96 -9.54 -21.36 0.68
N SER A 97 -10.31 -21.96 -0.23
CA SER A 97 -11.20 -23.09 0.03
C SER A 97 -12.29 -22.79 1.08
N LEU A 98 -12.63 -21.52 1.27
CA LEU A 98 -13.72 -21.06 2.12
C LEU A 98 -14.99 -20.82 1.28
N GLU A 99 -16.14 -20.69 1.92
CA GLU A 99 -17.43 -20.56 1.22
C GLU A 99 -17.77 -19.10 0.87
N VAL A 100 -17.37 -18.15 1.72
CA VAL A 100 -17.66 -16.72 1.57
C VAL A 100 -16.46 -15.86 1.99
N ALA A 101 -16.41 -14.62 1.53
CA ALA A 101 -15.41 -13.66 1.93
C ALA A 101 -16.04 -12.27 2.17
N LEU A 102 -15.59 -11.60 3.21
CA LEU A 102 -15.95 -10.23 3.54
C LEU A 102 -14.67 -9.36 3.55
N PRO A 103 -14.40 -8.59 2.48
CA PRO A 103 -13.29 -7.66 2.47
C PRO A 103 -13.50 -6.53 3.48
N MET A 104 -12.46 -6.22 4.27
CA MET A 104 -12.43 -5.12 5.23
C MET A 104 -11.35 -4.10 4.83
N ASN A 105 -11.37 -2.89 5.41
CA ASN A 105 -10.40 -1.85 5.06
C ASN A 105 -9.02 -2.07 5.70
N THR A 106 -8.98 -2.71 6.87
CA THR A 106 -7.74 -2.95 7.62
C THR A 106 -7.67 -4.37 8.16
N GLY A 107 -6.46 -4.83 8.46
CA GLY A 107 -6.25 -6.12 9.12
C GLY A 107 -6.88 -6.17 10.52
N ALA A 108 -6.88 -5.07 11.27
CA ALA A 108 -7.53 -4.97 12.57
C ALA A 108 -9.03 -5.20 12.46
N GLU A 109 -9.72 -4.49 11.55
CA GLU A 109 -11.15 -4.70 11.28
C GLU A 109 -11.46 -6.14 10.84
N ALA A 110 -10.61 -6.74 10.02
CA ALA A 110 -10.79 -8.13 9.59
C ALA A 110 -10.71 -9.11 10.77
N VAL A 111 -9.74 -8.93 11.67
CA VAL A 111 -9.58 -9.77 12.88
C VAL A 111 -10.71 -9.54 13.87
N GLU A 112 -11.15 -8.29 14.08
CA GLU A 112 -12.27 -7.99 14.99
C GLU A 112 -13.62 -8.49 14.46
N THR A 113 -13.75 -8.64 13.14
CA THR A 113 -14.98 -9.12 12.49
C THR A 113 -15.07 -10.65 12.54
N ALA A 114 -13.95 -11.36 12.52
CA ALA A 114 -13.89 -12.83 12.56
C ALA A 114 -14.15 -13.40 13.95
#